data_7cb4165c45d66b304894cf52a0dc60c0
#
_entry.id   7cb4165c45d66b304894cf52a0dc60c0
#
_cell.length_a   1.000
_cell.length_b   1.000
_cell.length_c   1.000
_cell.angle_alpha   90.00
_cell.angle_beta   90.00
_cell.angle_gamma   90.00
#
_symmetry.space_group_name_H-M   'P 1'
#
loop_
_entity.id
_entity.type
_entity.pdbx_description
1 polymer ?
#
loop_
_entity_poly.entity_id
_entity_poly.type
_entity_poly.pdbx_seq_one_letter_code
_entity_poly.pdbx_strand_id
1 'polypeptide(L)'
;MIRCKIRKHTKAVAVLILCVAVCIILIAAFGGERKIPFFGTWRIEREVIIPELTQELTSGMPLEEAMFVTTDFIGYELEYTGEYYREGEPTSRYPNNPVLQERTTEDPHYAIKYTTLSEFNHWGIL
;
A
#
# COMPACT_ATOMS: atom_id res chain seq x y z
N MET A 1 -13.53 1.12 64.02
CA MET A 1 -14.12 1.93 62.91
C MET A 1 -13.17 2.21 61.74
N ILE A 2 -11.89 2.36 61.95
CA ILE A 2 -10.90 2.66 60.92
C ILE A 2 -10.65 1.50 59.94
N ARG A 3 -10.68 0.24 60.40
CA ARG A 3 -10.44 -0.96 59.55
C ARG A 3 -11.50 -1.19 58.44
N CYS A 4 -12.72 -0.73 58.63
CA CYS A 4 -13.78 -0.94 57.66
C CYS A 4 -13.72 0.05 56.48
N LYS A 5 -13.18 1.26 56.71
CA LYS A 5 -13.00 2.30 55.68
C LYS A 5 -11.84 1.95 54.74
N ILE A 6 -10.75 1.42 55.29
CA ILE A 6 -9.56 1.00 54.51
C ILE A 6 -9.92 -0.15 53.57
N ARG A 7 -10.77 -1.10 53.99
CA ARG A 7 -11.21 -2.22 53.17
C ARG A 7 -12.07 -1.82 51.96
N LYS A 8 -12.84 -0.73 52.07
CA LYS A 8 -13.64 -0.19 50.93
C LYS A 8 -12.75 0.50 49.91
N HIS A 9 -11.75 1.25 50.34
CA HIS A 9 -10.82 1.92 49.45
C HIS A 9 -9.91 0.94 48.71
N THR A 10 -9.42 -0.13 49.35
CA THR A 10 -8.61 -1.16 48.69
C THR A 10 -9.40 -1.91 47.63
N LYS A 11 -10.67 -2.19 47.82
CA LYS A 11 -11.52 -2.81 46.80
C LYS A 11 -11.73 -1.87 45.59
N ALA A 12 -11.98 -0.59 45.85
CA ALA A 12 -12.16 0.42 44.79
C ALA A 12 -10.88 0.61 43.95
N VAL A 13 -9.72 0.64 44.62
CA VAL A 13 -8.42 0.72 43.97
C VAL A 13 -8.13 -0.54 43.14
N ALA A 14 -8.43 -1.72 43.64
CA ALA A 14 -8.26 -2.97 42.91
C ALA A 14 -9.14 -3.04 41.66
N VAL A 15 -10.40 -2.59 41.74
CA VAL A 15 -11.30 -2.50 40.58
C VAL A 15 -10.78 -1.49 39.54
N LEU A 16 -10.28 -0.35 40.00
CA LEU A 16 -9.72 0.66 39.10
C LEU A 16 -8.50 0.11 38.33
N ILE A 17 -7.58 -0.56 39.01
CA ILE A 17 -6.40 -1.19 38.42
C ILE A 17 -6.82 -2.25 37.37
N LEU A 18 -7.83 -3.06 37.71
CA LEU A 18 -8.35 -4.07 36.78
C LEU A 18 -8.96 -3.44 35.56
N CYS A 19 -9.75 -2.37 35.69
CA CYS A 19 -10.32 -1.64 34.57
C CYS A 19 -9.24 -1.05 33.65
N VAL A 20 -8.20 -0.45 34.22
CA VAL A 20 -7.08 0.12 33.45
C VAL A 20 -6.33 -0.99 32.69
N ALA A 21 -6.07 -2.13 33.37
CA ALA A 21 -5.42 -3.27 32.72
C ALA A 21 -6.25 -3.83 31.55
N VAL A 22 -7.56 -3.96 31.72
CA VAL A 22 -8.47 -4.41 30.65
C VAL A 22 -8.49 -3.41 29.49
N CYS A 23 -8.52 -2.11 29.76
CA CYS A 23 -8.45 -1.08 28.73
C CYS A 23 -7.14 -1.15 27.94
N ILE A 24 -6.00 -1.36 28.61
CA ILE A 24 -4.69 -1.50 27.95
C ILE A 24 -4.69 -2.75 27.05
N ILE A 25 -5.22 -3.87 27.54
CA ILE A 25 -5.32 -5.12 26.74
C ILE A 25 -6.22 -4.92 25.52
N LEU A 26 -7.35 -4.24 25.67
CA LEU A 26 -8.26 -3.96 24.56
C LEU A 26 -7.61 -3.03 23.53
N ILE A 27 -6.90 -2.00 23.95
CA ILE A 27 -6.16 -1.11 23.05
C ILE A 27 -5.07 -1.89 22.31
N ALA A 28 -4.32 -2.76 22.99
CA ALA A 28 -3.29 -3.59 22.37
C ALA A 28 -3.87 -4.64 21.41
N ALA A 29 -5.05 -5.20 21.70
CA ALA A 29 -5.69 -6.21 20.88
C ALA A 29 -6.43 -5.62 19.65
N PHE A 30 -7.06 -4.45 19.81
CA PHE A 30 -7.91 -3.83 18.78
C PHE A 30 -7.34 -2.55 18.18
N GLY A 31 -6.32 -1.94 18.80
CA GLY A 31 -5.62 -0.75 18.32
C GLY A 31 -4.42 -1.05 17.43
N GLY A 32 -4.23 -2.29 16.99
CA GLY A 32 -3.22 -2.65 16.01
C GLY A 32 -3.45 -1.84 14.73
N GLU A 33 -2.38 -1.30 14.15
CA GLU A 33 -2.42 -0.63 12.86
C GLU A 33 -3.21 -1.51 11.89
N ARG A 34 -4.29 -0.98 11.33
CA ARG A 34 -5.01 -1.65 10.25
C ARG A 34 -4.01 -1.80 9.12
N LYS A 35 -3.52 -3.02 8.90
CA LYS A 35 -2.66 -3.31 7.75
C LYS A 35 -3.40 -2.89 6.51
N ILE A 36 -2.91 -1.86 5.87
CA ILE A 36 -3.45 -1.42 4.59
C ILE A 36 -3.13 -2.55 3.60
N PRO A 37 -4.13 -3.14 2.93
CA PRO A 37 -3.94 -4.40 2.22
C PRO A 37 -2.96 -4.34 1.05
N PHE A 38 -2.66 -3.15 0.53
CA PHE A 38 -1.69 -2.98 -0.56
C PHE A 38 -0.28 -2.58 -0.09
N PHE A 39 -0.06 -2.36 1.22
CA PHE A 39 1.28 -2.06 1.72
C PHE A 39 2.19 -3.27 1.55
N GLY A 40 3.39 -3.02 1.09
CA GLY A 40 4.40 -4.02 0.82
C GLY A 40 5.09 -3.79 -0.52
N THR A 41 5.91 -4.75 -0.91
CA THR A 41 6.62 -4.75 -2.18
C THR A 41 5.92 -5.66 -3.17
N TRP A 42 5.60 -5.11 -4.32
CA TRP A 42 4.97 -5.81 -5.44
C TRP A 42 5.95 -5.84 -6.59
N ARG A 43 6.10 -7.00 -7.23
CA ARG A 43 6.94 -7.18 -8.40
C ARG A 43 6.11 -7.60 -9.59
N ILE A 44 6.37 -7.01 -10.74
CA ILE A 44 5.74 -7.43 -12.00
C ILE A 44 6.47 -8.70 -12.46
N GLU A 45 5.76 -9.83 -12.46
CA GLU A 45 6.30 -11.13 -12.88
C GLU A 45 5.91 -11.51 -14.30
N ARG A 46 4.83 -10.93 -14.80
CA ARG A 46 4.29 -11.25 -16.12
C ARG A 46 3.63 -10.05 -16.76
N GLU A 47 3.87 -9.88 -18.01
CA GLU A 47 3.15 -8.97 -18.89
C GLU A 47 2.31 -9.74 -19.91
N VAL A 48 1.14 -9.20 -20.23
CA VAL A 48 0.33 -9.65 -21.36
C VAL A 48 0.44 -8.61 -22.45
N ILE A 49 1.24 -8.91 -23.46
CA ILE A 49 1.43 -8.03 -24.63
C ILE A 49 0.39 -8.43 -25.68
N ILE A 50 -0.39 -7.44 -26.11
CA ILE A 50 -1.31 -7.57 -27.24
C ILE A 50 -0.70 -6.74 -28.40
N PRO A 51 -0.02 -7.37 -29.37
CA PRO A 51 0.76 -6.66 -30.37
C PRO A 51 -0.05 -5.65 -31.18
N GLU A 52 -1.27 -6.02 -31.56
CA GLU A 52 -2.18 -5.18 -32.35
C GLU A 52 -2.55 -3.90 -31.57
N LEU A 53 -2.86 -4.04 -30.28
CA LEU A 53 -3.20 -2.92 -29.41
C LEU A 53 -1.98 -2.01 -29.18
N THR A 54 -0.80 -2.60 -29.00
CA THR A 54 0.44 -1.84 -28.80
C THR A 54 0.75 -1.00 -30.04
N GLN A 55 0.62 -1.56 -31.23
CA GLN A 55 0.83 -0.84 -32.47
C GLN A 55 -0.16 0.31 -32.66
N GLU A 56 -1.43 0.08 -32.35
CA GLU A 56 -2.47 1.11 -32.43
C GLU A 56 -2.21 2.26 -31.44
N LEU A 57 -1.89 1.93 -30.18
CA LEU A 57 -1.62 2.91 -29.12
C LEU A 57 -0.36 3.74 -29.38
N THR A 58 0.68 3.16 -29.97
CA THR A 58 1.95 3.87 -30.22
C THR A 58 1.93 4.70 -31.51
N SER A 59 0.96 4.48 -32.38
CA SER A 59 0.84 5.24 -33.63
C SER A 59 0.48 6.71 -33.36
N GLY A 60 1.40 7.62 -33.71
CA GLY A 60 1.24 9.06 -33.48
C GLY A 60 1.47 9.55 -32.05
N MET A 61 1.96 8.69 -31.18
CA MET A 61 2.29 9.01 -29.80
C MET A 61 3.61 9.77 -29.69
N PRO A 62 3.77 10.72 -28.74
CA PRO A 62 5.07 11.26 -28.38
C PRO A 62 6.06 10.16 -27.96
N LEU A 63 7.35 10.36 -28.23
CA LEU A 63 8.39 9.36 -27.96
C LEU A 63 8.40 8.87 -26.51
N GLU A 64 8.23 9.77 -25.55
CA GLU A 64 8.22 9.43 -24.10
C GLU A 64 7.06 8.50 -23.75
N GLU A 65 5.87 8.76 -24.29
CA GLU A 65 4.70 7.92 -24.07
C GLU A 65 4.85 6.57 -24.77
N ALA A 66 5.38 6.56 -26.00
CA ALA A 66 5.65 5.33 -26.73
C ALA A 66 6.70 4.46 -26.01
N MET A 67 7.72 5.06 -25.41
CA MET A 67 8.69 4.34 -24.57
C MET A 67 8.03 3.68 -23.38
N PHE A 68 7.10 4.34 -22.72
CA PHE A 68 6.37 3.76 -21.59
C PHE A 68 5.56 2.53 -22.02
N VAL A 69 4.83 2.61 -23.12
CA VAL A 69 3.98 1.51 -23.63
C VAL A 69 4.82 0.32 -24.11
N THR A 70 6.02 0.55 -24.64
CA THR A 70 6.88 -0.50 -25.20
C THR A 70 7.94 -1.02 -24.24
N THR A 71 8.04 -0.46 -23.04
CA THR A 71 9.01 -0.89 -22.03
C THR A 71 8.60 -2.23 -21.44
N ASP A 72 9.55 -3.16 -21.33
CA ASP A 72 9.41 -4.40 -20.57
C ASP A 72 9.52 -4.10 -19.06
N PHE A 73 8.42 -4.26 -18.35
CA PHE A 73 8.34 -4.03 -16.91
C PHE A 73 8.56 -5.28 -16.05
N ILE A 74 8.91 -6.42 -16.63
CA ILE A 74 9.20 -7.62 -15.84
C ILE A 74 10.38 -7.35 -14.91
N GLY A 75 10.17 -7.58 -13.61
CA GLY A 75 11.13 -7.27 -12.56
C GLY A 75 11.01 -5.86 -11.96
N TYR A 76 10.12 -5.02 -12.51
CA TYR A 76 9.80 -3.72 -11.94
C TYR A 76 9.11 -3.89 -10.58
N GLU A 77 9.54 -3.13 -9.61
CA GLU A 77 9.02 -3.19 -8.25
C GLU A 77 8.26 -1.92 -7.87
N LEU A 78 7.18 -2.13 -7.13
CA LEU A 78 6.34 -1.09 -6.54
C LEU A 78 6.33 -1.35 -5.03
N GLU A 79 6.79 -0.41 -4.24
CA GLU A 79 6.79 -0.52 -2.78
C GLU A 79 5.94 0.58 -2.17
N TYR A 80 4.89 0.16 -1.47
CA TYR A 80 3.95 1.03 -0.78
C TYR A 80 4.16 0.96 0.71
N THR A 81 4.46 2.09 1.33
CA THR A 81 4.56 2.24 2.79
C THR A 81 3.80 3.46 3.27
N GLY A 82 3.71 3.66 4.59
CA GLY A 82 3.11 4.87 5.15
C GLY A 82 4.00 6.10 5.04
N GLU A 83 5.30 5.92 4.82
CA GLU A 83 6.29 7.00 4.83
C GLU A 83 6.73 7.37 3.41
N TYR A 84 6.82 6.38 2.52
CA TYR A 84 7.26 6.57 1.15
C TYR A 84 6.56 5.61 0.17
N TYR A 85 6.58 5.98 -1.08
CA TYR A 85 6.29 5.13 -2.23
C TYR A 85 7.53 5.06 -3.10
N ARG A 86 7.96 3.86 -3.45
CA ARG A 86 9.10 3.62 -4.33
C ARG A 86 8.65 2.78 -5.53
N GLU A 87 9.14 3.15 -6.69
CA GLU A 87 8.93 2.40 -7.91
C GLU A 87 10.21 2.35 -8.75
N GLY A 88 10.38 1.30 -9.52
CA GLY A 88 11.51 1.13 -10.42
C GLY A 88 12.04 -0.30 -10.46
N GLU A 89 13.02 -0.53 -11.31
CA GLU A 89 13.76 -1.79 -11.34
C GLU A 89 15.05 -1.64 -10.53
N PRO A 90 15.21 -2.35 -9.38
CA PRO A 90 16.34 -2.18 -8.47
C PRO A 90 17.72 -2.39 -9.14
N THR A 91 17.76 -3.27 -10.12
CA THR A 91 18.93 -3.52 -10.97
C THR A 91 18.54 -3.33 -12.42
N SER A 92 18.41 -2.09 -12.84
CA SER A 92 17.95 -1.81 -14.21
C SER A 92 18.84 -2.48 -15.24
N ARG A 93 18.25 -3.38 -16.03
CA ARG A 93 18.86 -4.02 -17.19
C ARG A 93 19.12 -3.02 -18.31
N TYR A 94 18.39 -1.92 -18.28
CA TYR A 94 18.44 -0.86 -19.29
C TYR A 94 18.72 0.49 -18.61
N PRO A 95 19.98 0.77 -18.26
CA PRO A 95 20.34 1.96 -17.48
C PRO A 95 20.01 3.28 -18.19
N ASN A 96 19.84 3.26 -19.50
CA ASN A 96 19.48 4.43 -20.30
C ASN A 96 17.96 4.62 -20.46
N ASN A 97 17.14 3.70 -19.93
CA ASN A 97 15.69 3.84 -19.99
C ASN A 97 15.18 4.57 -18.73
N PRO A 98 14.73 5.82 -18.83
CA PRO A 98 14.31 6.61 -17.67
C PRO A 98 13.06 6.04 -17.00
N VAL A 99 12.25 5.25 -17.72
CA VAL A 99 11.02 4.65 -17.20
C VAL A 99 11.31 3.58 -16.15
N LEU A 100 12.43 2.87 -16.27
CA LEU A 100 12.83 1.79 -15.37
C LEU A 100 13.67 2.27 -14.17
N GLN A 101 14.09 3.52 -14.13
CA GLN A 101 14.89 4.04 -13.02
C GLN A 101 14.09 4.09 -11.74
N GLU A 102 14.76 3.78 -10.63
CA GLU A 102 14.14 3.91 -9.31
C GLU A 102 13.77 5.36 -9.00
N ARG A 103 12.56 5.53 -8.49
CA ARG A 103 12.04 6.81 -7.99
C ARG A 103 11.37 6.60 -6.65
N THR A 104 11.59 7.53 -5.75
CA THR A 104 10.98 7.53 -4.43
C THR A 104 10.18 8.81 -4.25
N THR A 105 8.95 8.67 -3.77
CA THR A 105 8.08 9.78 -3.36
C THR A 105 7.91 9.70 -1.86
N GLU A 106 8.31 10.75 -1.16
CA GLU A 106 8.14 10.86 0.29
C GLU A 106 6.75 11.39 0.63
N ASP A 107 6.23 10.99 1.79
CA ASP A 107 4.91 11.38 2.30
C ASP A 107 3.77 11.21 1.28
N PRO A 108 3.59 9.99 0.72
CA PRO A 108 2.61 9.76 -0.32
C PRO A 108 1.18 9.76 0.27
N HIS A 109 0.25 10.34 -0.47
CA HIS A 109 -1.17 10.27 -0.16
C HIS A 109 -1.85 9.23 -1.04
N TYR A 110 -2.35 8.17 -0.42
CA TYR A 110 -3.03 7.08 -1.12
C TYR A 110 -4.55 7.26 -1.06
N ALA A 111 -5.21 7.00 -2.17
CA ALA A 111 -6.66 6.87 -2.23
C ALA A 111 -7.03 5.49 -2.78
N ILE A 112 -7.90 4.76 -2.06
CA ILE A 112 -8.43 3.48 -2.51
C ILE A 112 -9.80 3.74 -3.13
N LYS A 113 -9.94 3.39 -4.39
CA LYS A 113 -11.22 3.42 -5.09
C LYS A 113 -11.67 2.00 -5.37
N TYR A 114 -12.85 1.66 -4.91
CA TYR A 114 -13.50 0.41 -5.26
C TYR A 114 -14.37 0.62 -6.49
N THR A 115 -14.26 -0.28 -7.45
CA THR A 115 -15.07 -0.26 -8.67
C THR A 115 -15.60 -1.65 -8.97
N THR A 116 -16.66 -1.75 -9.73
CA THR A 116 -17.19 -3.02 -10.20
C THR A 116 -16.41 -3.48 -11.44
N LEU A 117 -16.42 -4.79 -11.71
CA LEU A 117 -15.81 -5.32 -12.93
C LEU A 117 -16.43 -4.72 -14.20
N SER A 118 -17.73 -4.43 -14.18
CA SER A 118 -18.43 -3.78 -15.29
C SER A 118 -17.92 -2.36 -15.57
N GLU A 119 -17.71 -1.56 -14.52
CA GLU A 119 -17.15 -0.22 -14.66
C GLU A 119 -15.70 -0.26 -15.14
N PHE A 120 -14.91 -1.22 -14.65
CA PHE A 120 -13.54 -1.43 -15.06
C PHE A 120 -13.43 -1.79 -16.55
N ASN A 121 -14.29 -2.70 -17.03
CA ASN A 121 -14.33 -3.08 -18.44
C ASN A 121 -14.77 -1.93 -19.36
N HIS A 122 -15.61 -1.02 -18.86
CA HIS A 122 -16.03 0.16 -19.63
C HIS A 122 -14.86 1.08 -19.99
N TRP A 123 -13.79 1.06 -19.21
CA TRP A 123 -12.58 1.85 -19.48
C TRP A 123 -11.63 1.20 -20.50
N GLY A 124 -12.00 0.05 -21.06
CA GLY A 124 -11.26 -0.60 -22.13
C GLY A 124 -9.91 -1.20 -21.71
N ILE A 125 -9.75 -1.53 -20.42
CA ILE A 125 -8.49 -2.06 -19.87
C ILE A 125 -8.46 -3.60 -19.91
N LEU A 126 -9.55 -4.24 -20.33
CA LEU A 126 -9.62 -5.69 -20.54
C LEU A 126 -10.16 -6.00 -21.94
#